data_99f00748f2662aa3f8174b626278d74c
#
_entry.id   99f00748f2662aa3f8174b626278d74c
#
_cell.length_a   1.000
_cell.length_b   1.000
_cell.length_c   1.000
_cell.angle_alpha   90.00
_cell.angle_beta   90.00
_cell.angle_gamma   90.00
#
_symmetry.space_group_name_H-M   'P 1'
#
loop_
_entity.id
_entity.type
_entity.pdbx_description
1 polymer ?
#
loop_
_entity_poly.entity_id
_entity_poly.type
_entity_poly.pdbx_seq_one_letter_code
_entity_poly.pdbx_strand_id
1 'polypeptide(L)'
;MIVVIGTLGARTEGATYVPNGYAATVAVALAAAGEPVEMVSQIGVDAAGEAVITQIATAGIGHVALIRDGARATAVDGAGSLEMDVADLQLALRYLTSFDAVLLVDPADDSVVATVLDACAYVGARLVVTRPEGSAPAGVPTGERGDAPPPLEVVRPGGDPAAVTELLVALLVPDRESPAAS
;
A
#
# COMPACT_ATOMS: atom_id res chain seq x y z
N MET A 1 12.53 -3.85 0.94
CA MET A 1 11.59 -2.70 0.76
C MET A 1 10.18 -3.25 0.57
N ILE A 2 9.19 -2.65 1.23
CA ILE A 2 7.78 -3.01 1.11
C ILE A 2 7.07 -1.95 0.28
N VAL A 3 6.32 -2.36 -0.74
CA VAL A 3 5.49 -1.46 -1.56
C VAL A 3 4.06 -1.54 -1.06
N VAL A 4 3.46 -0.40 -0.73
CA VAL A 4 2.06 -0.31 -0.31
C VAL A 4 1.27 0.38 -1.42
N ILE A 5 0.31 -0.35 -2.00
CA ILE A 5 -0.58 0.13 -3.06
C ILE A 5 -1.98 0.29 -2.48
N GLY A 6 -2.54 1.47 -2.59
CA GLY A 6 -3.91 1.70 -2.12
C GLY A 6 -4.29 3.17 -2.12
N THR A 7 -5.47 3.45 -1.60
CA THR A 7 -6.03 4.79 -1.56
C THR A 7 -5.31 5.67 -0.55
N LEU A 8 -4.94 6.87 -0.98
CA LEU A 8 -4.37 7.92 -0.17
C LEU A 8 -5.31 9.15 -0.23
N GLY A 9 -5.71 9.61 0.92
CA GLY A 9 -6.50 10.83 1.08
C GLY A 9 -5.97 11.69 2.20
N ALA A 10 -6.76 12.68 2.59
CA ALA A 10 -6.49 13.57 3.68
C ALA A 10 -7.60 13.50 4.75
N ARG A 11 -7.24 13.75 5.99
CA ARG A 11 -8.18 14.01 7.08
C ARG A 11 -7.87 15.38 7.66
N THR A 12 -8.92 16.13 7.96
CA THR A 12 -8.77 17.42 8.63
C THR A 12 -8.38 17.21 10.09
N GLU A 13 -7.31 17.85 10.53
CA GLU A 13 -6.88 17.85 11.93
C GLU A 13 -6.55 19.28 12.37
N GLY A 14 -7.51 19.92 13.04
CA GLY A 14 -7.42 21.34 13.38
C GLY A 14 -7.37 22.22 12.11
N ALA A 15 -6.26 22.91 11.90
CA ALA A 15 -6.03 23.78 10.74
C ALA A 15 -5.16 23.13 9.65
N THR A 16 -4.86 21.85 9.77
CA THR A 16 -3.98 21.12 8.83
C THR A 16 -4.65 19.87 8.28
N TYR A 17 -4.01 19.24 7.29
CA TYR A 17 -4.38 17.96 6.74
C TYR A 17 -3.36 16.91 7.13
N VAL A 18 -3.82 15.72 7.49
CA VAL A 18 -2.98 14.55 7.77
C VAL A 18 -3.33 13.40 6.83
N PRO A 19 -2.38 12.47 6.54
CA PRO A 19 -2.66 11.31 5.71
C PRO A 19 -3.84 10.50 6.23
N ASN A 20 -4.74 10.13 5.33
CA ASN A 20 -5.92 9.33 5.61
C ASN A 20 -6.03 8.17 4.62
N GLY A 21 -6.71 7.12 5.05
CA GLY A 21 -6.88 5.90 4.28
C GLY A 21 -6.09 4.73 4.88
N TYR A 22 -6.54 3.54 4.56
CA TYR A 22 -5.97 2.32 5.12
C TYR A 22 -4.51 2.13 4.67
N ALA A 23 -4.22 2.41 3.40
CA ALA A 23 -2.87 2.34 2.86
C ALA A 23 -1.90 3.27 3.60
N ALA A 24 -2.31 4.51 3.89
CA ALA A 24 -1.51 5.46 4.67
C ALA A 24 -1.22 4.94 6.09
N THR A 25 -2.26 4.41 6.76
CA THR A 25 -2.12 3.88 8.13
C THR A 25 -1.11 2.73 8.19
N VAL A 26 -1.23 1.79 7.26
CA VAL A 26 -0.31 0.64 7.18
C VAL A 26 1.11 1.08 6.80
N ALA A 27 1.26 1.98 5.83
CA ALA A 27 2.57 2.47 5.41
C ALA A 27 3.30 3.18 6.56
N VAL A 28 2.59 4.02 7.32
CA VAL A 28 3.16 4.69 8.51
C VAL A 28 3.57 3.69 9.58
N ALA A 29 2.75 2.67 9.84
CA ALA A 29 3.09 1.64 10.83
C ALA A 29 4.30 0.81 10.43
N LEU A 30 4.42 0.42 9.16
CA LEU A 30 5.58 -0.29 8.62
C LEU A 30 6.85 0.56 8.71
N ALA A 31 6.77 1.84 8.32
CA ALA A 31 7.89 2.77 8.44
C ALA A 31 8.31 2.96 9.91
N ALA A 32 7.35 3.08 10.84
CA ALA A 32 7.62 3.15 12.26
C ALA A 32 8.26 1.87 12.83
N ALA A 33 7.98 0.71 12.23
CA ALA A 33 8.66 -0.56 12.54
C ALA A 33 10.09 -0.64 11.95
N GLY A 34 10.52 0.40 11.23
CA GLY A 34 11.87 0.50 10.65
C GLY A 34 12.00 -0.15 9.27
N GLU A 35 10.90 -0.48 8.61
CA GLU A 35 10.93 -1.04 7.27
C GLU A 35 11.03 0.07 6.20
N PRO A 36 11.84 -0.14 5.15
CA PRO A 36 11.81 0.74 3.99
C PRO A 36 10.48 0.55 3.25
N VAL A 37 9.68 1.61 3.19
CA VAL A 37 8.35 1.60 2.58
C VAL A 37 8.31 2.55 1.40
N GLU A 38 7.72 2.12 0.29
CA GLU A 38 7.36 2.96 -0.85
C GLU A 38 5.84 2.92 -1.05
N MET A 39 5.23 4.08 -1.24
CA MET A 39 3.79 4.17 -1.49
C MET A 39 3.48 4.39 -2.96
N VAL A 40 2.57 3.59 -3.49
CA VAL A 40 1.99 3.72 -4.81
C VAL A 40 0.52 4.10 -4.66
N SER A 41 0.17 5.29 -5.10
CA SER A 41 -1.19 5.83 -5.00
C SER A 41 -1.38 7.00 -5.97
N GLN A 42 -2.57 7.56 -5.97
CA GLN A 42 -2.89 8.81 -6.66
C GLN A 42 -3.35 9.86 -5.64
N ILE A 43 -2.96 11.10 -5.88
CA ILE A 43 -3.34 12.23 -5.02
C ILE A 43 -3.53 13.49 -5.86
N GLY A 44 -4.42 14.38 -5.44
CA GLY A 44 -4.67 15.66 -6.10
C GLY A 44 -3.50 16.63 -5.98
N VAL A 45 -3.45 17.61 -6.88
CA VAL A 45 -2.53 18.74 -6.85
C VAL A 45 -3.23 19.93 -6.18
N ASP A 46 -3.52 19.78 -4.90
CA ASP A 46 -4.18 20.78 -4.07
C ASP A 46 -3.51 20.90 -2.69
N ALA A 47 -3.96 21.82 -1.87
CA ALA A 47 -3.36 22.07 -0.55
C ALA A 47 -3.40 20.84 0.37
N ALA A 48 -4.46 20.01 0.27
CA ALA A 48 -4.58 18.78 1.04
C ALA A 48 -3.57 17.74 0.55
N GLY A 49 -3.43 17.55 -0.76
CA GLY A 49 -2.45 16.65 -1.36
C GLY A 49 -1.02 17.02 -1.02
N GLU A 50 -0.65 18.30 -1.12
CA GLU A 50 0.70 18.77 -0.77
C GLU A 50 1.02 18.53 0.72
N ALA A 51 0.06 18.78 1.60
CA ALA A 51 0.24 18.53 3.03
C ALA A 51 0.44 17.03 3.32
N VAL A 52 -0.35 16.16 2.68
CA VAL A 52 -0.25 14.71 2.81
C VAL A 52 1.11 14.21 2.31
N ILE A 53 1.55 14.63 1.12
CA ILE A 53 2.87 14.24 0.57
C ILE A 53 3.98 14.65 1.53
N THR A 54 3.92 15.87 2.07
CA THR A 54 4.93 16.35 3.03
C THR A 54 5.01 15.47 4.26
N GLN A 55 3.88 15.03 4.79
CA GLN A 55 3.86 14.17 5.98
C GLN A 55 4.31 12.75 5.68
N ILE A 56 3.92 12.17 4.53
CA ILE A 56 4.41 10.87 4.06
C ILE A 56 5.94 10.89 3.96
N ALA A 57 6.51 11.94 3.33
CA ALA A 57 7.95 12.10 3.23
C ALA A 57 8.62 12.27 4.61
N THR A 58 7.99 13.03 5.51
CA THR A 58 8.50 13.24 6.89
C THR A 58 8.49 11.94 7.70
N ALA A 59 7.52 11.06 7.44
CA ALA A 59 7.47 9.72 8.04
C ALA A 59 8.53 8.75 7.46
N GLY A 60 9.36 9.20 6.51
CA GLY A 60 10.37 8.36 5.87
C GLY A 60 9.82 7.39 4.83
N ILE A 61 8.57 7.59 4.39
CA ILE A 61 7.93 6.77 3.36
C ILE A 61 8.31 7.33 1.99
N GLY A 62 8.81 6.47 1.11
CA GLY A 62 9.07 6.80 -0.28
C GLY A 62 7.78 7.12 -1.02
N HIS A 63 7.84 8.09 -1.91
CA HIS A 63 6.68 8.62 -2.63
C HIS A 63 6.97 8.91 -4.10
N VAL A 64 8.02 8.32 -4.63
CA VAL A 64 8.41 8.48 -6.04
C VAL A 64 7.35 7.92 -6.99
N ALA A 65 6.57 6.96 -6.53
CA ALA A 65 5.49 6.31 -7.27
C ALA A 65 4.09 6.87 -6.91
N LEU A 66 4.01 8.04 -6.25
CA LEU A 66 2.76 8.76 -6.10
C LEU A 66 2.43 9.55 -7.37
N ILE A 67 1.31 9.21 -7.99
CA ILE A 67 0.81 9.91 -9.18
C ILE A 67 0.07 11.16 -8.74
N ARG A 68 0.56 12.31 -9.17
CA ARG A 68 -0.04 13.61 -8.90
C ARG A 68 -0.99 13.98 -10.04
N ASP A 69 -2.28 13.95 -9.77
CA ASP A 69 -3.31 14.22 -10.77
C ASP A 69 -3.93 15.61 -10.55
N GLY A 70 -3.64 16.53 -11.47
CA GLY A 70 -4.18 17.90 -11.43
C GLY A 70 -5.66 18.00 -11.79
N ALA A 71 -6.25 16.97 -12.37
CA ALA A 71 -7.68 16.90 -12.67
C ALA A 71 -8.52 16.38 -11.49
N ARG A 72 -7.86 15.87 -10.46
CA ARG A 72 -8.48 15.25 -9.27
C ARG A 72 -8.29 16.14 -8.05
N ALA A 73 -9.30 16.21 -7.22
CA ALA A 73 -9.17 16.74 -5.86
C ALA A 73 -8.77 15.60 -4.90
N THR A 74 -7.91 15.92 -3.93
CA THR A 74 -7.61 15.01 -2.83
C THR A 74 -8.88 14.73 -2.03
N ALA A 75 -9.19 13.47 -1.78
CA ALA A 75 -10.32 13.10 -0.93
C ALA A 75 -10.04 13.55 0.51
N VAL A 76 -10.90 14.43 1.04
CA VAL A 76 -10.79 14.95 2.42
C VAL A 76 -11.93 14.40 3.26
N ASP A 77 -11.60 13.88 4.44
CA ASP A 77 -12.54 13.31 5.43
C ASP A 77 -13.48 12.21 4.90
N GLY A 78 -13.10 11.60 3.78
CA GLY A 78 -13.88 10.55 3.11
C GLY A 78 -13.02 9.35 2.71
N ALA A 79 -13.71 8.29 2.33
CA ALA A 79 -13.06 7.16 1.66
C ALA A 79 -12.79 7.56 0.21
N GLY A 80 -11.52 7.77 -0.11
CA GLY A 80 -11.11 7.84 -1.51
C GLY A 80 -11.28 6.48 -2.21
N SER A 81 -11.13 6.46 -3.52
CA SER A 81 -11.02 5.24 -4.31
C SER A 81 -9.66 5.19 -4.99
N LEU A 82 -9.10 4.00 -5.12
CA LEU A 82 -7.94 3.79 -5.96
C LEU A 82 -8.44 3.69 -7.41
N GLU A 83 -8.24 4.76 -8.18
CA GLU A 83 -8.66 4.83 -9.59
C GLU A 83 -7.46 4.75 -10.55
N MET A 84 -6.37 4.18 -10.07
CA MET A 84 -5.17 3.96 -10.86
C MET A 84 -5.45 2.91 -11.94
N ASP A 85 -5.21 3.26 -13.17
CA ASP A 85 -5.31 2.29 -14.26
C ASP A 85 -4.07 1.37 -14.33
N VAL A 86 -4.19 0.31 -15.14
CA VAL A 86 -3.10 -0.67 -15.30
C VAL A 86 -1.84 -0.02 -15.86
N ALA A 87 -1.95 0.97 -16.75
CA ALA A 87 -0.79 1.62 -17.36
C ALA A 87 -0.03 2.49 -16.35
N ASP A 88 -0.75 3.24 -15.53
CA ASP A 88 -0.20 4.04 -14.44
C ASP A 88 0.50 3.14 -13.41
N LEU A 89 -0.15 2.03 -13.03
CA LEU A 89 0.41 1.07 -12.11
C LEU A 89 1.68 0.41 -12.65
N GLN A 90 1.67 0.00 -13.93
CA GLN A 90 2.86 -0.55 -14.58
C GLN A 90 4.00 0.45 -14.62
N LEU A 91 3.69 1.72 -14.88
CA LEU A 91 4.69 2.78 -14.86
C LEU A 91 5.28 2.96 -13.46
N ALA A 92 4.43 3.05 -12.43
CA ALA A 92 4.86 3.18 -11.04
C ALA A 92 5.78 2.02 -10.62
N LEU A 93 5.37 0.77 -10.88
CA LEU A 93 6.13 -0.42 -10.52
C LEU A 93 7.47 -0.54 -11.28
N ARG A 94 7.60 0.04 -12.48
CA ARG A 94 8.87 0.08 -13.22
C ARG A 94 9.93 0.98 -12.60
N TYR A 95 9.52 2.00 -11.83
CA TYR A 95 10.46 2.83 -11.07
C TYR A 95 10.99 2.12 -9.82
N LEU A 96 10.32 1.09 -9.38
CA LEU A 96 10.67 0.32 -8.20
C LEU A 96 11.47 -0.91 -8.62
N THR A 97 12.80 -0.79 -8.62
CA THR A 97 13.70 -1.81 -9.20
C THR A 97 13.89 -3.04 -8.32
N SER A 98 13.60 -2.95 -7.03
CA SER A 98 13.68 -4.09 -6.10
C SER A 98 12.75 -3.89 -4.91
N PHE A 99 11.93 -4.88 -4.63
CA PHE A 99 11.07 -4.93 -3.45
C PHE A 99 10.89 -6.39 -3.00
N ASP A 100 10.65 -6.58 -1.71
CA ASP A 100 10.53 -7.91 -1.11
C ASP A 100 9.06 -8.31 -0.95
N ALA A 101 8.19 -7.31 -0.83
CA ALA A 101 6.75 -7.53 -0.72
C ALA A 101 5.96 -6.36 -1.31
N VAL A 102 4.78 -6.68 -1.83
CA VAL A 102 3.74 -5.71 -2.20
C VAL A 102 2.50 -5.98 -1.36
N LEU A 103 1.97 -4.93 -0.77
CA LEU A 103 0.70 -4.93 -0.08
C LEU A 103 -0.32 -4.14 -0.90
N LEU A 104 -1.28 -4.83 -1.48
CA LEU A 104 -2.44 -4.24 -2.16
C LEU A 104 -3.58 -4.13 -1.14
N VAL A 105 -3.81 -2.90 -0.69
CA VAL A 105 -4.65 -2.63 0.50
C VAL A 105 -6.12 -2.51 0.16
N ASP A 106 -6.45 -1.84 -0.92
CA ASP A 106 -7.84 -1.61 -1.30
C ASP A 106 -8.30 -2.59 -2.36
N PRO A 107 -9.62 -2.87 -2.42
CA PRO A 107 -10.18 -3.67 -3.49
C PRO A 107 -9.77 -3.12 -4.84
N ALA A 108 -9.29 -3.99 -5.70
CA ALA A 108 -8.85 -3.64 -7.03
C ALA A 108 -9.46 -4.61 -8.03
N ASP A 109 -9.59 -4.15 -9.26
CA ASP A 109 -10.03 -5.00 -10.36
C ASP A 109 -9.04 -6.13 -10.61
N ASP A 110 -9.51 -7.25 -11.14
CA ASP A 110 -8.68 -8.42 -11.44
C ASP A 110 -7.47 -8.09 -12.33
N SER A 111 -7.60 -7.11 -13.22
CA SER A 111 -6.51 -6.63 -14.08
C SER A 111 -5.39 -5.93 -13.28
N VAL A 112 -5.75 -5.19 -12.25
CA VAL A 112 -4.80 -4.55 -11.32
C VAL A 112 -4.08 -5.62 -10.50
N VAL A 113 -4.84 -6.56 -9.93
CA VAL A 113 -4.27 -7.68 -9.17
C VAL A 113 -3.31 -8.50 -10.03
N ALA A 114 -3.70 -8.83 -11.26
CA ALA A 114 -2.85 -9.58 -12.18
C ALA A 114 -1.55 -8.82 -12.52
N THR A 115 -1.64 -7.51 -12.73
CA THR A 115 -0.47 -6.66 -13.01
C THR A 115 0.51 -6.63 -11.85
N VAL A 116 0.01 -6.48 -10.62
CA VAL A 116 0.86 -6.49 -9.42
C VAL A 116 1.48 -7.88 -9.22
N LEU A 117 0.70 -8.94 -9.45
CA LEU A 117 1.18 -10.30 -9.34
C LEU A 117 2.32 -10.59 -10.34
N ASP A 118 2.18 -10.13 -11.58
CA ASP A 118 3.23 -10.29 -12.61
C ASP A 118 4.51 -9.52 -12.22
N ALA A 119 4.37 -8.33 -11.65
CA ALA A 119 5.51 -7.56 -11.15
C ALA A 119 6.19 -8.26 -9.95
N CYS A 120 5.42 -8.81 -9.02
CA CYS A 120 5.94 -9.59 -7.89
C CYS A 120 6.68 -10.84 -8.38
N ALA A 121 6.09 -11.57 -9.33
CA ALA A 121 6.70 -12.76 -9.91
C ALA A 121 8.04 -12.46 -10.60
N TYR A 122 8.15 -11.30 -11.25
CA TYR A 122 9.37 -10.89 -11.94
C TYR A 122 10.56 -10.67 -10.99
N VAL A 123 10.31 -10.12 -9.79
CA VAL A 123 11.35 -9.83 -8.80
C VAL A 123 11.43 -10.86 -7.66
N GLY A 124 10.55 -11.86 -7.62
CA GLY A 124 10.47 -12.85 -6.55
C GLY A 124 9.83 -12.30 -5.26
N ALA A 125 9.05 -11.23 -5.34
CA ALA A 125 8.43 -10.59 -4.19
C ALA A 125 7.12 -11.28 -3.77
N ARG A 126 6.78 -11.14 -2.49
CA ARG A 126 5.49 -11.61 -1.95
C ARG A 126 4.39 -10.60 -2.24
N LEU A 127 3.24 -11.08 -2.72
CA LEU A 127 2.01 -10.27 -2.80
C LEU A 127 1.10 -10.59 -1.62
N VAL A 128 0.66 -9.53 -0.93
CA VAL A 128 -0.41 -9.60 0.07
C VAL A 128 -1.56 -8.71 -0.40
N VAL A 129 -2.73 -9.31 -0.56
CA VAL A 129 -3.96 -8.60 -0.95
C VAL A 129 -4.88 -8.53 0.24
N THR A 130 -5.34 -7.33 0.60
CA THR A 130 -6.36 -7.20 1.65
C THR A 130 -7.71 -6.87 1.06
N ARG A 131 -8.76 -7.36 1.69
CA ARG A 131 -10.14 -7.04 1.32
C ARG A 131 -11.01 -6.81 2.55
N PRO A 132 -12.07 -5.99 2.44
CA PRO A 132 -13.06 -5.86 3.51
C PRO A 132 -13.76 -7.19 3.80
N GLU A 133 -14.19 -7.37 5.03
CA GLU A 133 -15.07 -8.48 5.41
C GLU A 133 -16.36 -8.45 4.58
N GLY A 134 -16.81 -9.62 4.11
CA GLY A 134 -18.00 -9.74 3.27
C GLY A 134 -17.82 -9.42 1.79
N SER A 135 -16.65 -8.94 1.39
CA SER A 135 -16.31 -8.76 -0.03
C SER A 135 -16.07 -10.11 -0.70
N ALA A 136 -16.35 -10.21 -2.00
CA ALA A 136 -15.95 -11.37 -2.79
C ALA A 136 -14.41 -11.56 -2.71
N PRO A 137 -13.91 -12.79 -2.77
CA PRO A 137 -12.47 -13.03 -2.89
C PRO A 137 -11.91 -12.23 -4.07
N ALA A 138 -10.77 -11.59 -3.86
CA ALA A 138 -10.03 -11.06 -4.98
C ALA A 138 -9.71 -12.24 -5.90
N GLY A 139 -9.86 -12.06 -7.19
CA GLY A 139 -9.55 -13.08 -8.19
C GLY A 139 -8.04 -13.38 -8.27
N VAL A 140 -7.42 -13.57 -7.10
CA VAL A 140 -5.99 -13.83 -6.98
C VAL A 140 -5.70 -15.22 -7.54
N PRO A 141 -4.95 -15.34 -8.65
CA PRO A 141 -4.61 -16.64 -9.18
C PRO A 141 -3.80 -17.43 -8.17
N THR A 142 -4.26 -18.65 -7.85
CA THR A 142 -3.60 -19.56 -6.89
C THR A 142 -2.46 -20.39 -7.51
N GLY A 143 -2.12 -20.14 -8.77
CA GLY A 143 -1.06 -20.86 -9.48
C GLY A 143 0.34 -20.34 -9.16
N GLU A 144 1.32 -21.23 -9.13
CA GLU A 144 2.73 -20.87 -9.06
C GLU A 144 3.12 -20.09 -10.33
N ARG A 145 3.72 -18.91 -10.15
CA ARG A 145 4.31 -18.11 -11.22
C ARG A 145 5.81 -17.98 -10.96
N GLY A 146 6.57 -18.88 -11.56
CA GLY A 146 8.02 -18.92 -11.37
C GLY A 146 8.40 -19.21 -9.91
N ASP A 147 9.43 -18.54 -9.40
CA ASP A 147 9.94 -18.71 -8.03
C ASP A 147 9.25 -17.78 -7.01
N ALA A 148 8.23 -17.02 -7.42
CA ALA A 148 7.50 -16.13 -6.53
C ALA A 148 6.64 -16.92 -5.53
N PRO A 149 6.63 -16.52 -4.25
CA PRO A 149 5.73 -17.14 -3.27
C PRO A 149 4.27 -16.88 -3.66
N PRO A 150 3.35 -17.81 -3.33
CA PRO A 150 1.94 -17.64 -3.63
C PRO A 150 1.39 -16.38 -2.97
N PRO A 151 0.45 -15.68 -3.63
CA PRO A 151 -0.19 -14.52 -3.04
C PRO A 151 -0.95 -14.89 -1.75
N LEU A 152 -0.89 -14.00 -0.77
CA LEU A 152 -1.62 -14.14 0.48
C LEU A 152 -2.81 -13.19 0.50
N GLU A 153 -4.01 -13.72 0.65
CA GLU A 153 -5.21 -12.92 0.83
C GLU A 153 -5.52 -12.75 2.33
N VAL A 154 -5.71 -11.51 2.76
CA VAL A 154 -6.05 -11.16 4.14
C VAL A 154 -7.40 -10.46 4.18
N VAL A 155 -8.35 -11.05 4.89
CA VAL A 155 -9.63 -10.40 5.16
C VAL A 155 -9.46 -9.38 6.28
N ARG A 156 -9.83 -8.13 6.01
CA ARG A 156 -9.87 -7.09 7.05
C ARG A 156 -11.13 -7.28 7.88
N PRO A 157 -11.05 -7.61 9.17
CA PRO A 157 -12.23 -7.65 10.04
C PRO A 157 -12.86 -6.27 10.11
N GLY A 158 -14.17 -6.20 10.04
CA GLY A 158 -14.91 -4.95 10.22
C GLY A 158 -14.75 -4.45 11.64
N GLY A 159 -14.12 -3.29 11.84
CA GLY A 159 -14.19 -2.61 13.12
C GLY A 159 -12.91 -2.00 13.67
N ASP A 160 -11.75 -2.62 13.55
CA ASP A 160 -10.51 -2.03 14.07
C ASP A 160 -9.37 -2.06 13.04
N PRO A 161 -9.10 -0.92 12.37
CA PRO A 161 -7.97 -0.82 11.45
C PRO A 161 -6.62 -1.12 12.11
N ALA A 162 -6.47 -0.88 13.42
CA ALA A 162 -5.22 -1.08 14.11
C ALA A 162 -4.87 -2.58 14.20
N ALA A 163 -5.83 -3.43 14.54
CA ALA A 163 -5.61 -4.88 14.64
C ALA A 163 -5.14 -5.50 13.32
N VAL A 164 -5.71 -5.04 12.20
CA VAL A 164 -5.27 -5.53 10.87
C VAL A 164 -3.91 -4.96 10.51
N THR A 165 -3.63 -3.72 10.86
CA THR A 165 -2.31 -3.11 10.66
C THR A 165 -1.24 -3.89 11.42
N GLU A 166 -1.48 -4.26 12.69
CA GLU A 166 -0.59 -5.10 13.47
C GLU A 166 -0.35 -6.46 12.81
N LEU A 167 -1.41 -7.10 12.31
CA LEU A 167 -1.28 -8.36 11.59
C LEU A 167 -0.43 -8.21 10.32
N LEU A 168 -0.65 -7.16 9.53
CA LEU A 168 0.11 -6.91 8.31
C LEU A 168 1.56 -6.59 8.61
N VAL A 169 1.85 -5.81 9.65
CA VAL A 169 3.21 -5.58 10.13
C VAL A 169 3.86 -6.90 10.53
N ALA A 170 3.20 -7.73 11.32
CA ALA A 170 3.72 -9.02 11.73
C ALA A 170 3.99 -9.99 10.55
N LEU A 171 3.16 -9.93 9.50
CA LEU A 171 3.32 -10.76 8.30
C LEU A 171 4.48 -10.30 7.40
N LEU A 172 4.72 -8.99 7.35
CA LEU A 172 5.68 -8.38 6.41
C LEU A 172 7.03 -8.11 7.05
N VAL A 173 7.07 -7.92 8.37
CA VAL A 173 8.29 -7.73 9.16
C VAL A 173 8.60 -9.04 9.87
N PRO A 174 9.44 -9.93 9.30
CA PRO A 174 9.85 -11.12 10.01
C PRO A 174 10.55 -10.73 11.30
N ASP A 175 10.25 -11.45 12.38
CA ASP A 175 10.92 -11.28 13.67
C ASP A 175 12.44 -11.20 13.42
N ARG A 176 12.98 -10.02 13.58
CA ARG A 176 14.44 -9.88 13.67
C ARG A 176 14.82 -10.59 14.96
N GLU A 177 15.37 -11.79 14.84
CA GLU A 177 15.98 -12.48 15.98
C GLU A 177 16.73 -11.45 16.82
N SER A 178 16.31 -11.27 18.07
CA SER A 178 17.06 -10.49 19.04
C SER A 178 18.51 -10.93 18.95
N PRO A 179 19.48 -10.01 18.77
CA PRO A 179 20.87 -10.40 18.76
C PRO A 179 21.12 -11.14 20.07
N ALA A 180 21.48 -12.41 19.96
CA ALA A 180 21.81 -13.24 21.08
C ALA A 180 22.82 -12.47 21.96
N ALA A 181 22.40 -12.19 23.18
CA ALA A 181 23.26 -11.59 24.20
C ALA A 181 24.48 -12.53 24.38
N SER A 182 25.62 -12.08 23.92
CA SER A 182 26.91 -12.69 24.17
C SER A 182 27.51 -12.09 25.41
#